data_6278ca7bf09b5d2eaacee1e3f9d6f4ce
#
_entry.id   6278ca7bf09b5d2eaacee1e3f9d6f4ce
#
_cell.length_a   1.000
_cell.length_b   1.000
_cell.length_c   1.000
_cell.angle_alpha   90.00
_cell.angle_beta   90.00
_cell.angle_gamma   90.00
#
_symmetry.space_group_name_H-M   'P 1'
#
loop_
_entity.id
_entity.type
_entity.pdbx_description
1 polymer ?
#
loop_
_entity_poly.entity_id
_entity_poly.type
_entity_poly.pdbx_seq_one_letter_code
_entity_poly.pdbx_strand_id
1 'polypeptide(L)'
;MVDIFARLEKNAGGPIGQYMRVAHGYFAFPKLEGELGPHMRFRGKMMLNWSLNNYLGLANHPEVREADARGAAEFGMAAPMGARMMSGQTKWHEQLERELAAFVGKPDAFLLNYGYQGMVSIIDCLLTRRDVVVYDSEAHACIMDGLRLYKGKRFMYAHNDMESLRLQLKHATELAEQQGGGVLVITEGVFGMKGDCGKLDEIVALKKEFPFRLLVDDAHGFGTMGPGGRGTAAHYGVVDGVDVLFNTFAKSMAGIGAFVSGPKWLIYLLRYNMRSQLYAKSLPMPMVIGALK
;
A
#
# COMPACT_ATOMS: atom_id res chain seq x y z
N MET A 1 -0.45 4.37 41.62
CA MET A 1 -0.31 4.53 40.16
C MET A 1 0.48 3.34 39.64
N VAL A 2 0.04 2.70 38.57
CA VAL A 2 0.78 1.57 37.99
C VAL A 2 1.79 2.14 36.98
N ASP A 3 3.06 1.74 37.08
CA ASP A 3 4.09 2.09 36.13
C ASP A 3 3.79 1.43 34.77
N ILE A 4 3.82 2.25 33.69
CA ILE A 4 3.48 1.82 32.34
C ILE A 4 4.46 0.75 31.86
N PHE A 5 5.77 0.94 32.07
CA PHE A 5 6.80 0.02 31.61
C PHE A 5 6.76 -1.29 32.39
N ALA A 6 6.58 -1.28 33.70
CA ALA A 6 6.43 -2.49 34.51
C ALA A 6 5.20 -3.34 34.08
N ARG A 7 4.13 -2.69 33.62
CA ARG A 7 2.97 -3.37 33.04
C ARG A 7 3.29 -4.03 31.68
N LEU A 8 4.05 -3.35 30.83
CA LEU A 8 4.42 -3.82 29.51
C LEU A 8 5.47 -4.93 29.57
N GLU A 9 6.40 -4.88 30.53
CA GLU A 9 7.45 -5.88 30.72
C GLU A 9 6.89 -7.28 30.97
N LYS A 10 5.81 -7.39 31.74
CA LYS A 10 5.12 -8.66 32.03
C LYS A 10 4.64 -9.38 30.76
N ASN A 11 4.42 -8.66 29.66
CA ASN A 11 3.94 -9.22 28.39
C ASN A 11 4.73 -8.66 27.20
N ALA A 12 6.03 -8.45 27.37
CA ALA A 12 6.87 -7.73 26.41
C ALA A 12 6.91 -8.35 25.01
N GLY A 13 6.73 -9.65 24.89
CA GLY A 13 6.71 -10.33 23.59
C GLY A 13 5.35 -10.28 22.87
N GLY A 14 4.28 -9.95 23.57
CA GLY A 14 2.93 -10.10 23.02
C GLY A 14 2.67 -11.52 22.49
N PRO A 15 1.61 -11.73 21.69
CA PRO A 15 1.30 -13.04 21.12
C PRO A 15 2.42 -13.60 20.21
N ILE A 16 3.00 -12.76 19.36
CA ILE A 16 4.09 -13.17 18.47
C ILE A 16 5.34 -13.56 19.25
N GLY A 17 5.75 -12.75 20.26
CA GLY A 17 6.92 -13.06 21.07
C GLY A 17 6.74 -14.33 21.93
N GLN A 18 5.52 -14.60 22.39
CA GLN A 18 5.21 -15.87 23.07
C GLN A 18 5.34 -17.06 22.13
N TYR A 19 4.75 -16.96 20.93
CA TYR A 19 4.90 -17.98 19.89
C TYR A 19 6.37 -18.22 19.55
N MET A 20 7.17 -17.15 19.45
CA MET A 20 8.59 -17.24 19.12
C MET A 20 9.44 -17.96 20.17
N ARG A 21 9.06 -17.91 21.45
CA ARG A 21 9.72 -18.68 22.51
C ARG A 21 9.52 -20.18 22.28
N VAL A 22 8.33 -20.59 21.86
CA VAL A 22 8.00 -21.99 21.57
C VAL A 22 8.62 -22.46 20.25
N ALA A 23 8.62 -21.61 19.24
CA ALA A 23 9.18 -21.90 17.92
C ALA A 23 10.72 -21.75 17.83
N HIS A 24 11.41 -21.52 18.96
CA HIS A 24 12.86 -21.36 19.03
C HIS A 24 13.44 -20.31 18.05
N GLY A 25 12.71 -19.24 17.78
CA GLY A 25 13.11 -18.18 16.84
C GLY A 25 13.16 -18.62 15.37
N TYR A 26 12.55 -19.76 15.02
CA TYR A 26 12.66 -20.29 13.66
C TYR A 26 11.95 -19.43 12.61
N PHE A 27 10.81 -18.84 12.95
CA PHE A 27 9.94 -18.10 12.00
C PHE A 27 9.95 -16.58 12.13
N ALA A 28 10.64 -16.00 13.12
CA ALA A 28 10.75 -14.56 13.23
C ALA A 28 12.20 -14.12 13.26
N PHE A 29 12.45 -13.03 12.56
CA PHE A 29 13.78 -12.46 12.38
C PHE A 29 14.81 -13.47 11.85
N PRO A 30 14.48 -14.31 10.82
CA PRO A 30 15.43 -15.26 10.27
C PRO A 30 16.60 -14.51 9.63
N LYS A 31 17.82 -14.91 9.97
CA LYS A 31 19.04 -14.39 9.34
C LYS A 31 19.30 -15.20 8.07
N LEU A 32 18.85 -14.68 6.95
CA LEU A 32 19.09 -15.25 5.63
C LEU A 32 20.38 -14.69 5.07
N GLU A 33 21.19 -15.52 4.44
CA GLU A 33 22.51 -15.18 3.91
C GLU A 33 22.61 -15.55 2.43
N GLY A 34 23.46 -14.80 1.71
CA GLY A 34 23.69 -14.97 0.29
C GLY A 34 22.89 -13.98 -0.56
N GLU A 35 22.88 -14.22 -1.85
CA GLU A 35 22.14 -13.43 -2.80
C GLU A 35 20.63 -13.68 -2.66
N LEU A 36 19.81 -12.61 -2.82
CA LEU A 36 18.36 -12.72 -2.78
C LEU A 36 17.87 -13.67 -3.89
N GLY A 37 17.07 -14.65 -3.51
CA GLY A 37 16.57 -15.61 -4.50
C GLY A 37 15.75 -16.73 -3.88
N PRO A 38 15.29 -17.68 -4.72
CA PRO A 38 14.48 -18.81 -4.26
C PRO A 38 15.24 -19.74 -3.32
N HIS A 39 16.57 -19.73 -3.36
CA HIS A 39 17.42 -20.51 -2.46
C HIS A 39 18.36 -19.57 -1.71
N MET A 40 18.25 -19.57 -0.39
CA MET A 40 19.11 -18.78 0.49
C MET A 40 19.63 -19.65 1.64
N ARG A 41 20.77 -19.27 2.21
CA ARG A 41 21.35 -19.98 3.35
C ARG A 41 20.66 -19.52 4.64
N PHE A 42 20.22 -20.51 5.42
CA PHE A 42 19.68 -20.30 6.76
C PHE A 42 20.29 -21.33 7.72
N ARG A 43 20.91 -20.86 8.81
CA ARG A 43 21.61 -21.70 9.80
C ARG A 43 22.59 -22.68 9.15
N GLY A 44 23.36 -22.19 8.18
CA GLY A 44 24.39 -22.98 7.48
C GLY A 44 23.88 -23.91 6.37
N LYS A 45 22.55 -24.04 6.18
CA LYS A 45 21.95 -24.92 5.15
C LYS A 45 21.30 -24.10 4.05
N MET A 46 21.43 -24.54 2.79
CA MET A 46 20.66 -24.00 1.68
C MET A 46 19.20 -24.43 1.82
N MET A 47 18.30 -23.46 1.81
CA MET A 47 16.86 -23.65 1.98
C MET A 47 16.09 -22.99 0.85
N LEU A 48 14.98 -23.59 0.44
CA LEU A 48 14.02 -22.94 -0.44
C LEU A 48 13.33 -21.82 0.35
N ASN A 49 13.37 -20.61 -0.20
CA ASN A 49 12.88 -19.41 0.47
C ASN A 49 11.54 -18.96 -0.13
N TRP A 50 10.49 -19.03 0.69
CA TRP A 50 9.13 -18.61 0.33
C TRP A 50 8.73 -17.23 0.92
N SER A 51 9.67 -16.54 1.59
CA SER A 51 9.34 -15.32 2.35
C SER A 51 9.73 -14.02 1.66
N LEU A 52 10.28 -14.05 0.45
CA LEU A 52 10.65 -12.85 -0.30
C LEU A 52 9.47 -12.33 -1.15
N ASN A 53 9.31 -11.00 -1.12
CA ASN A 53 8.35 -10.31 -1.99
C ASN A 53 8.96 -9.91 -3.36
N ASN A 54 10.03 -10.54 -3.78
CA ASN A 54 10.72 -10.31 -5.07
C ASN A 54 10.00 -11.04 -6.21
N TYR A 55 8.73 -10.70 -6.46
CA TYR A 55 7.82 -11.49 -7.32
C TYR A 55 8.31 -11.65 -8.76
N LEU A 56 8.95 -10.62 -9.32
CA LEU A 56 9.47 -10.61 -10.69
C LEU A 56 10.98 -10.82 -10.76
N GLY A 57 11.65 -11.04 -9.64
CA GLY A 57 13.11 -11.20 -9.60
C GLY A 57 13.91 -9.92 -9.83
N LEU A 58 13.27 -8.75 -9.82
CA LEU A 58 13.90 -7.48 -10.16
C LEU A 58 14.99 -7.04 -9.17
N ALA A 59 14.95 -7.51 -7.92
CA ALA A 59 15.99 -7.18 -6.94
C ALA A 59 17.40 -7.59 -7.37
N ASN A 60 17.51 -8.62 -8.22
CA ASN A 60 18.78 -9.11 -8.75
C ASN A 60 18.96 -8.85 -10.24
N HIS A 61 18.00 -8.15 -10.87
CA HIS A 61 18.11 -7.86 -12.30
C HIS A 61 19.29 -6.91 -12.56
N PRO A 62 20.26 -7.29 -13.44
CA PRO A 62 21.49 -6.53 -13.61
C PRO A 62 21.27 -5.06 -13.94
N GLU A 63 20.35 -4.76 -14.83
CA GLU A 63 20.05 -3.38 -15.27
C GLU A 63 19.40 -2.53 -14.15
N VAL A 64 18.58 -3.15 -13.28
CA VAL A 64 17.98 -2.45 -12.13
C VAL A 64 19.07 -2.14 -11.11
N ARG A 65 19.93 -3.12 -10.77
CA ARG A 65 21.07 -2.93 -9.85
C ARG A 65 22.06 -1.87 -10.36
N GLU A 66 22.31 -1.85 -11.66
CA GLU A 66 23.15 -0.82 -12.29
C GLU A 66 22.49 0.56 -12.18
N ALA A 67 21.20 0.66 -12.41
CA ALA A 67 20.45 1.91 -12.28
C ALA A 67 20.48 2.44 -10.83
N ASP A 68 20.25 1.58 -9.84
CA ASP A 68 20.35 1.91 -8.42
C ASP A 68 21.77 2.42 -8.06
N ALA A 69 22.79 1.70 -8.50
CA ALA A 69 24.20 2.06 -8.26
C ALA A 69 24.55 3.40 -8.92
N ARG A 70 24.10 3.64 -10.16
CA ARG A 70 24.28 4.92 -10.85
C ARG A 70 23.58 6.06 -10.13
N GLY A 71 22.33 5.85 -9.70
CA GLY A 71 21.59 6.83 -8.90
C GLY A 71 22.31 7.18 -7.59
N ALA A 72 22.89 6.17 -6.92
CA ALA A 72 23.68 6.39 -5.72
C ALA A 72 25.00 7.14 -5.99
N ALA A 73 25.68 6.82 -7.08
CA ALA A 73 26.95 7.48 -7.47
C ALA A 73 26.74 8.94 -7.90
N GLU A 74 25.67 9.24 -8.63
CA GLU A 74 25.38 10.58 -9.15
C GLU A 74 24.81 11.52 -8.08
N PHE A 75 23.87 11.04 -7.27
CA PHE A 75 23.11 11.86 -6.33
C PHE A 75 23.46 11.62 -4.85
N GLY A 76 24.12 10.52 -4.53
CA GLY A 76 24.29 10.03 -3.16
C GLY A 76 23.04 9.30 -2.63
N MET A 77 23.23 8.57 -1.55
CA MET A 77 22.19 7.69 -0.99
C MET A 77 20.99 8.42 -0.39
N ALA A 78 21.16 9.67 0.03
CA ALA A 78 20.15 10.41 0.81
C ALA A 78 19.53 11.60 0.07
N ALA A 79 20.02 11.93 -1.13
CA ALA A 79 19.45 13.04 -1.92
C ALA A 79 17.98 12.75 -2.28
N PRO A 80 17.14 13.78 -2.32
CA PRO A 80 17.41 15.22 -2.24
C PRO A 80 17.35 15.84 -0.85
N MET A 81 17.29 15.10 0.25
CA MET A 81 17.38 15.58 1.65
C MET A 81 16.30 16.56 2.12
N GLY A 82 15.28 16.80 1.33
CA GLY A 82 14.15 17.68 1.67
C GLY A 82 12.80 16.99 1.56
N ALA A 83 11.77 17.57 2.17
CA ALA A 83 10.39 17.18 1.87
C ALA A 83 10.00 17.66 0.46
N ARG A 84 9.09 16.92 -0.18
CA ARG A 84 8.65 17.20 -1.56
C ARG A 84 8.17 18.63 -1.75
N MET A 85 7.45 19.18 -0.78
CA MET A 85 6.92 20.54 -0.81
C MET A 85 8.01 21.62 -0.75
N MET A 86 9.19 21.32 -0.21
CA MET A 86 10.27 22.30 -0.02
C MET A 86 11.38 22.11 -1.05
N SER A 87 12.35 21.27 -0.77
CA SER A 87 13.55 21.07 -1.60
C SER A 87 13.71 19.63 -2.10
N GLY A 88 12.75 18.77 -1.81
CA GLY A 88 12.81 17.35 -2.15
C GLY A 88 12.17 16.97 -3.50
N GLN A 89 11.63 17.94 -4.25
CA GLN A 89 11.07 17.70 -5.58
C GLN A 89 12.17 17.71 -6.62
N THR A 90 12.19 16.70 -7.51
CA THR A 90 13.09 16.66 -8.66
C THR A 90 12.32 16.29 -9.93
N LYS A 91 12.92 16.62 -11.10
CA LYS A 91 12.37 16.20 -12.40
C LYS A 91 12.17 14.68 -12.53
N TRP A 92 12.99 13.89 -11.83
CA TRP A 92 12.92 12.44 -11.84
C TRP A 92 11.72 11.90 -11.04
N HIS A 93 11.40 12.53 -9.90
CA HIS A 93 10.18 12.22 -9.17
C HIS A 93 8.94 12.48 -10.03
N GLU A 94 8.89 13.63 -10.71
CA GLU A 94 7.77 13.98 -11.60
C GLU A 94 7.69 13.04 -12.81
N GLN A 95 8.82 12.64 -13.37
CA GLN A 95 8.86 11.67 -14.47
C GLN A 95 8.29 10.33 -14.00
N LEU A 96 8.75 9.81 -12.86
CA LEU A 96 8.27 8.55 -12.31
C LEU A 96 6.76 8.61 -12.03
N GLU A 97 6.26 9.70 -11.44
CA GLU A 97 4.82 9.88 -11.21
C GLU A 97 4.01 9.83 -12.51
N ARG A 98 4.47 10.51 -13.56
CA ARG A 98 3.79 10.48 -14.87
C ARG A 98 3.79 9.08 -15.48
N GLU A 99 4.93 8.38 -15.44
CA GLU A 99 5.06 7.04 -16.01
C GLU A 99 4.21 6.02 -15.24
N LEU A 100 4.19 6.08 -13.90
CA LEU A 100 3.35 5.23 -13.08
C LEU A 100 1.86 5.48 -13.31
N ALA A 101 1.44 6.74 -13.39
CA ALA A 101 0.05 7.10 -13.69
C ALA A 101 -0.38 6.51 -15.05
N ALA A 102 0.44 6.70 -16.09
CA ALA A 102 0.19 6.17 -17.42
C ALA A 102 0.17 4.63 -17.42
N PHE A 103 1.08 3.99 -16.68
CA PHE A 103 1.18 2.54 -16.60
C PHE A 103 -0.10 1.90 -16.00
N VAL A 104 -0.62 2.46 -14.90
CA VAL A 104 -1.84 1.94 -14.25
C VAL A 104 -3.14 2.51 -14.85
N GLY A 105 -3.04 3.37 -15.87
CA GLY A 105 -4.20 3.95 -16.55
C GLY A 105 -4.95 5.02 -15.74
N LYS A 106 -4.25 5.78 -14.91
CA LYS A 106 -4.82 6.88 -14.10
C LYS A 106 -4.33 8.24 -14.58
N PRO A 107 -5.14 9.33 -14.37
CA PRO A 107 -4.79 10.67 -14.82
C PRO A 107 -3.57 11.30 -14.15
N ASP A 108 -3.23 10.89 -12.90
CA ASP A 108 -2.10 11.42 -12.13
C ASP A 108 -1.70 10.46 -11.03
N ALA A 109 -0.48 10.63 -10.50
CA ALA A 109 0.04 9.87 -9.37
C ALA A 109 0.90 10.74 -8.44
N PHE A 110 1.07 10.27 -7.21
CA PHE A 110 1.93 10.87 -6.21
C PHE A 110 2.79 9.81 -5.53
N LEU A 111 4.11 10.00 -5.55
CA LEU A 111 5.07 9.10 -4.91
C LEU A 111 5.03 9.23 -3.39
N LEU A 112 5.18 8.11 -2.72
CA LEU A 112 5.16 7.96 -1.28
C LEU A 112 6.43 7.24 -0.83
N ASN A 113 6.96 7.59 0.35
CA ASN A 113 8.20 7.01 0.85
C ASN A 113 8.05 5.54 1.26
N TYR A 114 6.92 5.20 1.88
CA TYR A 114 6.61 3.85 2.35
C TYR A 114 5.13 3.53 2.15
N GLY A 115 4.84 2.28 1.77
CA GLY A 115 3.48 1.83 1.53
C GLY A 115 2.59 1.90 2.77
N TYR A 116 3.04 1.33 3.88
CA TYR A 116 2.27 1.30 5.12
C TYR A 116 1.87 2.70 5.58
N GLN A 117 2.84 3.58 5.72
CA GLN A 117 2.64 4.96 6.15
C GLN A 117 1.82 5.76 5.12
N GLY A 118 2.01 5.48 3.84
CA GLY A 118 1.26 6.08 2.75
C GLY A 118 -0.22 5.79 2.84
N MET A 119 -0.60 4.51 2.98
CA MET A 119 -2.00 4.10 3.11
C MET A 119 -2.68 4.73 4.34
N VAL A 120 -2.01 4.70 5.50
CA VAL A 120 -2.51 5.36 6.72
C VAL A 120 -2.79 6.84 6.46
N SER A 121 -1.87 7.55 5.80
CA SER A 121 -2.02 8.97 5.50
C SER A 121 -3.07 9.28 4.43
N ILE A 122 -3.26 8.39 3.46
CA ILE A 122 -4.33 8.53 2.46
C ILE A 122 -5.68 8.50 3.16
N ILE A 123 -5.92 7.52 4.01
CA ILE A 123 -7.18 7.35 4.75
C ILE A 123 -7.43 8.56 5.66
N ASP A 124 -6.42 9.00 6.42
CA ASP A 124 -6.50 10.17 7.30
C ASP A 124 -6.79 11.48 6.53
N CYS A 125 -6.21 11.60 5.33
CA CYS A 125 -6.36 12.79 4.49
C CYS A 125 -7.73 12.88 3.78
N LEU A 126 -8.29 11.74 3.37
CA LEU A 126 -9.51 11.70 2.55
C LEU A 126 -10.79 11.86 3.37
N LEU A 127 -10.76 11.47 4.65
CA LEU A 127 -11.98 11.27 5.43
C LEU A 127 -12.18 12.33 6.50
N THR A 128 -13.43 12.73 6.66
CA THR A 128 -13.90 13.52 7.79
C THR A 128 -14.81 12.67 8.68
N ARG A 129 -15.09 13.12 9.89
CA ARG A 129 -16.00 12.41 10.82
C ARG A 129 -17.42 12.18 10.32
N ARG A 130 -17.82 12.88 9.22
CA ARG A 130 -19.13 12.76 8.60
C ARG A 130 -19.21 11.65 7.57
N ASP A 131 -18.06 11.23 7.05
CA ASP A 131 -18.01 10.19 6.05
C ASP A 131 -18.22 8.82 6.70
N VAL A 132 -18.49 7.80 5.90
CA VAL A 132 -18.65 6.42 6.36
C VAL A 132 -17.74 5.52 5.55
N VAL A 133 -17.01 4.64 6.20
CA VAL A 133 -16.13 3.67 5.54
C VAL A 133 -16.75 2.28 5.57
N VAL A 134 -16.70 1.58 4.44
CA VAL A 134 -17.00 0.16 4.33
C VAL A 134 -15.72 -0.56 3.89
N TYR A 135 -15.28 -1.59 4.63
CA TYR A 135 -14.01 -2.25 4.34
C TYR A 135 -14.09 -3.77 4.47
N ASP A 136 -13.25 -4.46 3.70
CA ASP A 136 -13.16 -5.93 3.74
C ASP A 136 -12.56 -6.41 5.08
N SER A 137 -13.10 -7.50 5.63
CA SER A 137 -12.65 -8.07 6.91
C SER A 137 -11.20 -8.55 6.90
N GLU A 138 -10.63 -8.85 5.75
CA GLU A 138 -9.23 -9.29 5.57
C GLU A 138 -8.30 -8.14 5.14
N ALA A 139 -8.78 -6.89 5.22
CA ALA A 139 -7.99 -5.72 4.84
C ALA A 139 -6.67 -5.62 5.63
N HIS A 140 -5.59 -5.25 4.92
CA HIS A 140 -4.24 -5.17 5.46
C HIS A 140 -4.13 -4.25 6.69
N ALA A 141 -3.19 -4.56 7.57
CA ALA A 141 -2.96 -3.82 8.81
C ALA A 141 -2.79 -2.29 8.61
N CYS A 142 -2.23 -1.83 7.50
CA CYS A 142 -2.10 -0.40 7.20
C CYS A 142 -3.46 0.30 6.99
N ILE A 143 -4.44 -0.40 6.42
CA ILE A 143 -5.82 0.07 6.29
C ILE A 143 -6.44 0.17 7.69
N MET A 144 -6.27 -0.88 8.50
CA MET A 144 -6.78 -0.90 9.87
C MET A 144 -6.19 0.21 10.73
N ASP A 145 -4.90 0.51 10.60
CA ASP A 145 -4.26 1.61 11.33
C ASP A 145 -4.72 2.99 10.82
N GLY A 146 -4.93 3.16 9.52
CA GLY A 146 -5.58 4.35 8.98
C GLY A 146 -6.99 4.55 9.55
N LEU A 147 -7.76 3.46 9.63
CA LEU A 147 -9.10 3.47 10.22
C LEU A 147 -9.11 3.69 11.75
N ARG A 148 -8.00 3.48 12.45
CA ARG A 148 -7.87 3.85 13.88
C ARG A 148 -7.73 5.36 14.08
N LEU A 149 -7.12 6.06 13.14
CA LEU A 149 -7.02 7.53 13.17
C LEU A 149 -8.35 8.17 12.77
N TYR A 150 -9.10 7.53 11.91
CA TYR A 150 -10.39 8.00 11.45
C TYR A 150 -11.45 8.00 12.58
N LYS A 151 -12.16 9.12 12.74
CA LYS A 151 -13.11 9.36 13.83
C LYS A 151 -14.58 9.16 13.45
N GLY A 152 -14.87 8.85 12.21
CA GLY A 152 -16.22 8.58 11.72
C GLY A 152 -16.63 7.12 11.88
N LYS A 153 -17.78 6.78 11.31
CA LYS A 153 -18.35 5.44 11.37
C LYS A 153 -17.75 4.53 10.31
N ARG A 154 -17.50 3.29 10.66
CA ARG A 154 -16.98 2.25 9.77
C ARG A 154 -17.77 0.97 9.91
N PHE A 155 -17.99 0.29 8.80
CA PHE A 155 -18.64 -1.00 8.69
C PHE A 155 -17.70 -2.00 8.02
N MET A 156 -17.62 -3.19 8.56
CA MET A 156 -16.85 -4.29 8.00
C MET A 156 -17.80 -5.21 7.22
N TYR A 157 -17.42 -5.62 6.02
CA TYR A 157 -18.13 -6.69 5.30
C TYR A 157 -17.30 -7.97 5.31
N ALA A 158 -17.98 -9.10 5.20
CA ALA A 158 -17.33 -10.41 5.15
C ALA A 158 -16.49 -10.53 3.88
N HIS A 159 -15.32 -11.14 4.01
CA HIS A 159 -14.32 -11.20 2.95
C HIS A 159 -14.89 -11.70 1.62
N ASN A 160 -14.74 -10.88 0.57
CA ASN A 160 -15.21 -11.15 -0.80
C ASN A 160 -16.70 -11.54 -0.92
N ASP A 161 -17.53 -11.18 0.08
CA ASP A 161 -18.96 -11.43 0.10
C ASP A 161 -19.74 -10.19 -0.37
N MET A 162 -20.27 -10.24 -1.57
CA MET A 162 -20.96 -9.10 -2.19
C MET A 162 -22.34 -8.83 -1.58
N GLU A 163 -23.00 -9.83 -1.01
CA GLU A 163 -24.26 -9.63 -0.29
C GLU A 163 -24.00 -8.93 1.05
N SER A 164 -22.95 -9.34 1.76
CA SER A 164 -22.48 -8.64 2.95
C SER A 164 -22.08 -7.20 2.62
N LEU A 165 -21.34 -6.96 1.53
CA LEU A 165 -20.98 -5.62 1.08
C LEU A 165 -22.22 -4.77 0.75
N ARG A 166 -23.19 -5.33 0.03
CA ARG A 166 -24.46 -4.65 -0.32
C ARG A 166 -25.23 -4.22 0.93
N LEU A 167 -25.32 -5.11 1.92
CA LEU A 167 -25.96 -4.79 3.20
C LEU A 167 -25.25 -3.63 3.91
N GLN A 168 -23.91 -3.67 3.98
CA GLN A 168 -23.14 -2.60 4.64
C GLN A 168 -23.21 -1.29 3.86
N LEU A 169 -23.24 -1.32 2.52
CA LEU A 169 -23.42 -0.13 1.69
C LEU A 169 -24.78 0.53 1.92
N LYS A 170 -25.84 -0.25 2.08
CA LYS A 170 -27.16 0.30 2.43
C LYS A 170 -27.10 1.08 3.75
N HIS A 171 -26.59 0.47 4.82
CA HIS A 171 -26.42 1.14 6.11
C HIS A 171 -25.51 2.36 6.05
N ALA A 172 -24.40 2.24 5.29
CA ALA A 172 -23.43 3.31 5.15
C ALA A 172 -24.01 4.52 4.40
N THR A 173 -24.77 4.28 3.34
CA THR A 173 -25.39 5.34 2.53
C THR A 173 -26.44 6.09 3.36
N GLU A 174 -27.35 5.37 4.03
CA GLU A 174 -28.36 5.96 4.90
C GLU A 174 -27.73 6.84 5.99
N LEU A 175 -26.65 6.36 6.61
CA LEU A 175 -25.96 7.12 7.66
C LEU A 175 -25.19 8.33 7.09
N ALA A 176 -24.49 8.16 5.96
CA ALA A 176 -23.76 9.25 5.31
C ALA A 176 -24.70 10.39 4.89
N GLU A 177 -25.86 10.08 4.34
CA GLU A 177 -26.89 11.07 4.00
C GLU A 177 -27.36 11.85 5.23
N GLN A 178 -27.65 11.17 6.34
CA GLN A 178 -28.06 11.80 7.60
C GLN A 178 -26.99 12.76 8.15
N GLN A 179 -25.70 12.44 7.94
CA GLN A 179 -24.57 13.22 8.47
C GLN A 179 -24.05 14.29 7.49
N GLY A 180 -24.54 14.28 6.24
CA GLY A 180 -24.02 15.14 5.17
C GLY A 180 -22.58 14.78 4.78
N GLY A 181 -22.25 13.47 4.79
CA GLY A 181 -20.98 12.90 4.39
C GLY A 181 -21.08 12.04 3.12
N GLY A 182 -20.01 11.33 2.81
CA GLY A 182 -19.92 10.37 1.70
C GLY A 182 -19.57 8.95 2.19
N VAL A 183 -19.56 7.99 1.25
CA VAL A 183 -19.16 6.60 1.53
C VAL A 183 -17.86 6.28 0.79
N LEU A 184 -16.88 5.71 1.52
CA LEU A 184 -15.67 5.15 0.95
C LEU A 184 -15.64 3.64 1.17
N VAL A 185 -15.55 2.88 0.08
CA VAL A 185 -15.25 1.44 0.14
C VAL A 185 -13.75 1.25 0.02
N ILE A 186 -13.17 0.41 0.88
CA ILE A 186 -11.75 0.04 0.87
C ILE A 186 -11.62 -1.47 0.74
N THR A 187 -10.87 -1.93 -0.25
CA THR A 187 -10.57 -3.34 -0.48
C THR A 187 -9.15 -3.51 -1.02
N GLU A 188 -8.71 -4.76 -1.19
CA GLU A 188 -7.44 -5.07 -1.86
C GLU A 188 -7.68 -5.62 -3.27
N GLY A 189 -6.71 -5.45 -4.16
CA GLY A 189 -6.71 -6.09 -5.46
C GLY A 189 -6.40 -7.58 -5.34
N VAL A 190 -5.30 -7.89 -4.64
CA VAL A 190 -4.93 -9.25 -4.23
C VAL A 190 -4.68 -9.25 -2.74
N PHE A 191 -5.34 -10.13 -2.01
CA PHE A 191 -5.18 -10.28 -0.56
C PHE A 191 -3.95 -11.14 -0.24
N GLY A 192 -2.92 -10.51 0.32
CA GLY A 192 -1.60 -11.13 0.48
C GLY A 192 -1.59 -12.38 1.36
N MET A 193 -2.42 -12.45 2.39
CA MET A 193 -2.48 -13.60 3.31
C MET A 193 -3.37 -14.74 2.80
N LYS A 194 -4.38 -14.42 2.01
CA LYS A 194 -5.31 -15.41 1.41
C LYS A 194 -4.84 -15.89 0.04
N GLY A 195 -4.20 -15.01 -0.72
CA GLY A 195 -3.75 -15.29 -2.09
C GLY A 195 -4.89 -15.27 -3.11
N ASP A 196 -6.05 -14.71 -2.77
CA ASP A 196 -7.17 -14.52 -3.66
C ASP A 196 -7.31 -13.07 -4.13
N CYS A 197 -8.09 -12.86 -5.18
CA CYS A 197 -8.35 -11.54 -5.73
C CYS A 197 -9.61 -10.93 -5.12
N GLY A 198 -9.57 -9.62 -4.88
CA GLY A 198 -10.78 -8.84 -4.64
C GLY A 198 -11.68 -8.86 -5.87
N LYS A 199 -12.97 -9.00 -5.68
CA LYS A 199 -13.97 -9.04 -6.76
C LYS A 199 -14.28 -7.64 -7.29
N LEU A 200 -13.27 -6.98 -7.89
CA LEU A 200 -13.35 -5.56 -8.24
C LEU A 200 -14.45 -5.25 -9.26
N ASP A 201 -14.73 -6.14 -10.17
CA ASP A 201 -15.80 -6.01 -11.15
C ASP A 201 -17.19 -6.02 -10.49
N GLU A 202 -17.43 -6.95 -9.55
CA GLU A 202 -18.66 -7.02 -8.79
C GLU A 202 -18.81 -5.78 -7.86
N ILE A 203 -17.73 -5.35 -7.21
CA ILE A 203 -17.72 -4.15 -6.35
C ILE A 203 -18.03 -2.90 -7.19
N VAL A 204 -17.38 -2.74 -8.33
CA VAL A 204 -17.63 -1.60 -9.23
C VAL A 204 -19.07 -1.62 -9.77
N ALA A 205 -19.64 -2.80 -10.03
CA ALA A 205 -21.03 -2.91 -10.47
C ALA A 205 -22.01 -2.34 -9.44
N LEU A 206 -21.72 -2.45 -8.14
CA LEU A 206 -22.55 -1.88 -7.07
C LEU A 206 -22.61 -0.35 -7.07
N LYS A 207 -21.73 0.36 -7.79
CA LYS A 207 -21.82 1.82 -7.99
C LYS A 207 -23.08 2.24 -8.76
N LYS A 208 -23.71 1.31 -9.47
CA LYS A 208 -25.01 1.56 -10.11
C LYS A 208 -26.16 1.65 -9.10
N GLU A 209 -25.98 1.09 -7.91
CA GLU A 209 -27.01 1.02 -6.87
C GLU A 209 -26.71 1.97 -5.69
N PHE A 210 -25.43 2.18 -5.39
CA PHE A 210 -24.98 2.95 -4.23
C PHE A 210 -23.96 4.02 -4.61
N PRO A 211 -24.07 5.25 -4.08
CA PRO A 211 -23.12 6.33 -4.33
C PRO A 211 -21.92 6.18 -3.39
N PHE A 212 -20.85 5.51 -3.84
CA PHE A 212 -19.60 5.41 -3.06
C PHE A 212 -18.35 5.65 -3.91
N ARG A 213 -17.26 5.97 -3.26
CA ARG A 213 -15.92 5.98 -3.83
C ARG A 213 -15.17 4.71 -3.45
N LEU A 214 -14.30 4.25 -4.34
CA LEU A 214 -13.56 3.00 -4.18
C LEU A 214 -12.06 3.27 -4.10
N LEU A 215 -11.44 2.88 -2.97
CA LEU A 215 -10.00 2.79 -2.79
C LEU A 215 -9.57 1.33 -2.85
N VAL A 216 -8.63 1.02 -3.72
CA VAL A 216 -8.05 -0.31 -3.87
C VAL A 216 -6.58 -0.28 -3.48
N ASP A 217 -6.21 -1.14 -2.53
CA ASP A 217 -4.81 -1.50 -2.26
C ASP A 217 -4.40 -2.63 -3.21
N ASP A 218 -3.65 -2.29 -4.24
CA ASP A 218 -3.18 -3.26 -5.23
C ASP A 218 -1.70 -3.60 -5.06
N ALA A 219 -1.20 -3.54 -3.83
CA ALA A 219 0.19 -3.81 -3.50
C ALA A 219 0.70 -5.18 -3.96
N HIS A 220 -0.15 -6.18 -4.05
CA HIS A 220 0.17 -7.53 -4.53
C HIS A 220 -0.17 -7.75 -6.00
N GLY A 221 -1.11 -7.01 -6.57
CA GLY A 221 -1.51 -7.13 -7.97
C GLY A 221 -0.66 -6.30 -8.93
N PHE A 222 -0.17 -5.13 -8.49
CA PHE A 222 0.69 -4.29 -9.28
C PHE A 222 1.99 -5.01 -9.71
N GLY A 223 2.27 -4.99 -11.00
CA GLY A 223 3.39 -5.69 -11.61
C GLY A 223 3.12 -7.18 -11.92
N THR A 224 2.10 -7.80 -11.31
CA THR A 224 1.85 -9.25 -11.44
C THR A 224 0.52 -9.59 -12.09
N MET A 225 -0.50 -8.76 -11.93
CA MET A 225 -1.85 -9.00 -12.44
C MET A 225 -2.18 -8.10 -13.63
N GLY A 226 -3.10 -8.57 -14.45
CA GLY A 226 -3.61 -7.84 -15.60
C GLY A 226 -2.66 -7.74 -16.79
N PRO A 227 -3.10 -7.16 -17.90
CA PRO A 227 -2.29 -7.01 -19.10
C PRO A 227 -1.02 -6.19 -18.83
N GLY A 228 0.15 -6.79 -19.08
CA GLY A 228 1.44 -6.15 -18.86
C GLY A 228 1.76 -5.82 -17.40
N GLY A 229 1.07 -6.44 -16.43
CA GLY A 229 1.30 -6.18 -15.00
C GLY A 229 0.65 -4.90 -14.47
N ARG A 230 -0.36 -4.36 -15.16
CA ARG A 230 -1.02 -3.08 -14.80
C ARG A 230 -1.85 -3.13 -13.52
N GLY A 231 -1.96 -4.29 -12.89
CA GLY A 231 -2.66 -4.50 -11.65
C GLY A 231 -4.04 -5.13 -11.79
N THR A 232 -4.69 -5.33 -10.64
CA THR A 232 -5.94 -6.07 -10.53
C THR A 232 -7.13 -5.33 -11.17
N ALA A 233 -7.17 -4.00 -11.07
CA ALA A 233 -8.21 -3.20 -11.73
C ALA A 233 -8.17 -3.36 -13.26
N ALA A 234 -6.97 -3.46 -13.85
CA ALA A 234 -6.80 -3.73 -15.28
C ALA A 234 -7.12 -5.19 -15.63
N HIS A 235 -6.85 -6.13 -14.73
CA HIS A 235 -7.22 -7.54 -14.89
C HIS A 235 -8.73 -7.71 -15.08
N TYR A 236 -9.54 -7.01 -14.29
CA TYR A 236 -11.00 -7.04 -14.38
C TYR A 236 -11.60 -6.04 -15.39
N GLY A 237 -10.77 -5.20 -16.04
CA GLY A 237 -11.25 -4.19 -16.98
C GLY A 237 -12.05 -3.05 -16.33
N VAL A 238 -11.83 -2.77 -15.06
CA VAL A 238 -12.59 -1.79 -14.25
C VAL A 238 -11.75 -0.61 -13.74
N VAL A 239 -10.67 -0.28 -14.42
CA VAL A 239 -9.76 0.81 -14.02
C VAL A 239 -10.53 2.11 -13.76
N ASP A 240 -11.48 2.48 -14.61
CA ASP A 240 -12.26 3.72 -14.47
C ASP A 240 -13.22 3.68 -13.27
N GLY A 241 -13.59 2.50 -12.82
CA GLY A 241 -14.46 2.30 -11.64
C GLY A 241 -13.74 2.44 -10.31
N VAL A 242 -12.41 2.37 -10.28
CA VAL A 242 -11.58 2.57 -9.08
C VAL A 242 -11.23 4.05 -8.96
N ASP A 243 -11.61 4.71 -7.87
CA ASP A 243 -11.37 6.16 -7.69
C ASP A 243 -9.95 6.46 -7.17
N VAL A 244 -9.44 5.63 -6.28
CA VAL A 244 -8.10 5.74 -5.70
C VAL A 244 -7.41 4.39 -5.80
N LEU A 245 -6.29 4.34 -6.49
CA LEU A 245 -5.48 3.13 -6.61
C LEU A 245 -4.16 3.33 -5.88
N PHE A 246 -3.87 2.45 -4.95
CA PHE A 246 -2.64 2.45 -4.17
C PHE A 246 -1.76 1.26 -4.54
N ASN A 247 -0.45 1.49 -4.65
CA ASN A 247 0.54 0.48 -5.02
C ASN A 247 1.84 0.67 -4.24
N THR A 248 2.62 -0.41 -4.09
CA THR A 248 3.93 -0.35 -3.43
C THR A 248 5.05 -0.87 -4.32
N PHE A 249 6.26 -0.33 -4.14
CA PHE A 249 7.48 -0.84 -4.78
C PHE A 249 8.10 -2.01 -4.00
N ALA A 250 7.65 -2.25 -2.78
CA ALA A 250 8.26 -3.21 -1.86
C ALA A 250 8.00 -4.69 -2.22
N LYS A 251 7.37 -4.96 -3.36
CA LYS A 251 7.03 -6.31 -3.82
C LYS A 251 7.51 -6.52 -5.26
N SER A 252 6.64 -6.46 -6.25
CA SER A 252 6.99 -6.70 -7.66
C SER A 252 8.12 -5.81 -8.19
N MET A 253 8.16 -4.55 -7.77
CA MET A 253 9.21 -3.59 -8.18
C MET A 253 10.52 -3.74 -7.40
N ALA A 254 10.59 -4.63 -6.41
CA ALA A 254 11.81 -4.93 -5.61
C ALA A 254 12.52 -3.69 -5.03
N GLY A 255 11.76 -2.63 -4.72
CA GLY A 255 12.27 -1.36 -4.24
C GLY A 255 11.68 -0.93 -2.89
N ILE A 256 12.00 0.28 -2.48
CA ILE A 256 11.37 0.97 -1.36
C ILE A 256 10.59 2.14 -1.91
N GLY A 257 9.37 2.31 -1.43
CA GLY A 257 8.46 3.36 -1.87
C GLY A 257 7.08 2.83 -2.18
N ALA A 258 6.21 3.73 -2.57
CA ALA A 258 4.85 3.45 -2.99
C ALA A 258 4.34 4.60 -3.85
N PHE A 259 3.15 4.46 -4.39
CA PHE A 259 2.43 5.57 -5.00
C PHE A 259 0.93 5.41 -4.86
N VAL A 260 0.25 6.54 -4.89
CA VAL A 260 -1.20 6.62 -5.03
C VAL A 260 -1.54 7.27 -6.36
N SER A 261 -2.55 6.77 -7.04
CA SER A 261 -3.00 7.31 -8.33
C SER A 261 -4.52 7.48 -8.37
N GLY A 262 -4.96 8.45 -9.19
CA GLY A 262 -6.37 8.81 -9.30
C GLY A 262 -6.60 10.08 -10.12
N PRO A 263 -7.76 10.74 -9.97
CA PRO A 263 -8.05 12.01 -10.62
C PRO A 263 -7.05 13.11 -10.22
N LYS A 264 -6.70 14.01 -11.15
CA LYS A 264 -5.71 15.09 -10.90
C LYS A 264 -6.02 15.92 -9.67
N TRP A 265 -7.28 16.32 -9.47
CA TRP A 265 -7.68 17.12 -8.31
C TRP A 265 -7.45 16.37 -6.98
N LEU A 266 -7.66 15.05 -6.97
CA LEU A 266 -7.44 14.20 -5.80
C LEU A 266 -5.94 14.09 -5.48
N ILE A 267 -5.13 13.85 -6.49
CA ILE A 267 -3.66 13.78 -6.32
C ILE A 267 -3.12 15.14 -5.87
N TYR A 268 -3.66 16.24 -6.39
CA TYR A 268 -3.36 17.58 -5.90
C TYR A 268 -3.72 17.76 -4.43
N LEU A 269 -4.92 17.33 -4.00
CA LEU A 269 -5.33 17.34 -2.58
C LEU A 269 -4.33 16.57 -1.72
N LEU A 270 -4.01 15.32 -2.08
CA LEU A 270 -3.11 14.46 -1.33
C LEU A 270 -1.71 15.06 -1.21
N ARG A 271 -1.19 15.65 -2.30
CA ARG A 271 0.12 16.29 -2.36
C ARG A 271 0.31 17.40 -1.32
N TYR A 272 -0.76 18.12 -1.00
CA TYR A 272 -0.71 19.25 -0.05
C TYR A 272 -1.26 18.93 1.34
N ASN A 273 -1.83 17.76 1.56
CA ASN A 273 -2.47 17.43 2.84
C ASN A 273 -1.94 16.16 3.51
N MET A 274 -1.23 15.28 2.80
CA MET A 274 -0.67 14.07 3.41
C MET A 274 0.50 14.40 4.33
N ARG A 275 0.27 14.34 5.63
CA ARG A 275 1.27 14.68 6.66
C ARG A 275 2.54 13.84 6.55
N SER A 276 2.43 12.57 6.20
CA SER A 276 3.57 11.67 6.02
C SER A 276 4.48 12.06 4.85
N GLN A 277 4.05 12.95 3.97
CA GLN A 277 4.84 13.46 2.85
C GLN A 277 5.26 14.91 3.06
N LEU A 278 4.45 15.70 3.74
CA LEU A 278 4.76 17.09 4.05
C LEU A 278 5.90 17.22 5.08
N TYR A 279 5.91 16.34 6.08
CA TYR A 279 6.83 16.38 7.22
C TYR A 279 7.90 15.28 7.17
N ALA A 280 8.10 14.65 6.02
CA ALA A 280 9.16 13.66 5.81
C ALA A 280 9.99 14.04 4.58
N LYS A 281 11.22 13.53 4.51
CA LYS A 281 12.08 13.65 3.34
C LYS A 281 11.45 12.86 2.17
N SER A 282 11.69 13.32 0.95
CA SER A 282 11.24 12.60 -0.25
C SER A 282 11.99 11.29 -0.46
N LEU A 283 11.43 10.45 -1.32
CA LEU A 283 12.04 9.19 -1.71
C LEU A 283 13.46 9.43 -2.27
N PRO A 284 14.49 8.70 -1.81
CA PRO A 284 15.86 8.88 -2.25
C PRO A 284 16.05 8.61 -3.76
N MET A 285 16.95 9.37 -4.37
CA MET A 285 17.22 9.29 -5.81
C MET A 285 17.58 7.89 -6.33
N PRO A 286 18.39 7.07 -5.62
CA PRO A 286 18.65 5.71 -6.08
C PRO A 286 17.35 4.91 -6.28
N MET A 287 16.39 5.03 -5.35
CA MET A 287 15.10 4.35 -5.45
C MET A 287 14.25 4.88 -6.62
N VAL A 288 14.31 6.19 -6.88
CA VAL A 288 13.59 6.81 -8.01
C VAL A 288 14.19 6.37 -9.35
N ILE A 289 15.51 6.35 -9.46
CA ILE A 289 16.21 5.96 -10.71
C ILE A 289 16.04 4.46 -10.98
N GLY A 290 16.14 3.61 -9.96
CA GLY A 290 15.87 2.18 -10.08
C GLY A 290 14.42 1.88 -10.48
N ALA A 291 13.47 2.59 -9.90
CA ALA A 291 12.05 2.43 -10.24
C ALA A 291 11.71 2.90 -11.67
N LEU A 292 12.40 3.91 -12.19
CA LEU A 292 12.28 4.35 -13.59
C LEU A 292 12.84 3.31 -14.57
N LYS A 293 13.86 2.54 -14.19
CA LYS A 293 14.45 1.49 -15.02
C LYS A 293 13.57 0.26 -15.09
#